data_b22f38844ee98e9067991c65dfc7fe26
#
_entry.id   b22f38844ee98e9067991c65dfc7fe26
#
_cell.length_a   1.000
_cell.length_b   1.000
_cell.length_c   1.000
_cell.angle_alpha   90.00
_cell.angle_beta   90.00
_cell.angle_gamma   90.00
#
_symmetry.space_group_name_H-M   'P 1'
#
loop_
_entity.id
_entity.type
_entity.pdbx_description
1 polymer ?
#
loop_
_entity_poly.entity_id
_entity_poly.type
_entity_poly.pdbx_seq_one_letter_code
_entity_poly.pdbx_strand_id
1 'polypeptide(L)'
;GLQLVHYIREELGNRTVRIVLRTGQPGKAPAARVIVEYDINDYKEKTELTLEKMLVTLISALRSYHFITTIENNRRGLKRIIEASGDIFERQSLQRLGRGVLDQLTAILELRGDPESSGVKASGLTAAVIDGKPVVLAATGAFSPFEHRPVAEVDTAMMRTALDLARTRPRGFYCQNGSCAWYFKSQNGSENFLYFEIPREVDEDDHDLLELFFTNVSLAFDNLFLNQGIEDTQKEIIFQIAETMECRSAETGSHVRRVAEYARLLALKVGLSEDEAEMLKLASTPHDLGKIGIPDAILNKPGPLTPEEYTTIKTHVWRGHDLLASSPSPIIQAAARIVLLHHERWDGQGYPEGLKGEEIHIHGRIIGVADVFDALSNKRVYHDRWDWEAVFNHFREERGRHFDPQLVDILLECREEFVAIWERYNTVGIEFG
;
A
#
# COMPACT_ATOMS: atom_id res chain seq x y z
N GLY A 1 19.20 -35.20 -29.87
CA GLY A 1 19.70 -34.42 -28.70
C GLY A 1 19.47 -32.93 -28.89
N LEU A 2 20.10 -32.28 -29.88
CA LEU A 2 19.99 -30.82 -30.07
C LEU A 2 18.55 -30.34 -30.39
N GLN A 3 17.76 -31.11 -31.11
CA GLN A 3 16.34 -30.82 -31.34
C GLN A 3 15.53 -30.79 -30.02
N LEU A 4 15.82 -31.67 -29.08
CA LEU A 4 15.18 -31.65 -27.77
C LEU A 4 15.60 -30.43 -26.95
N VAL A 5 16.86 -30.03 -27.04
CA VAL A 5 17.36 -28.80 -26.39
C VAL A 5 16.65 -27.57 -26.93
N HIS A 6 16.54 -27.46 -28.25
CA HIS A 6 15.81 -26.37 -28.92
C HIS A 6 14.35 -26.32 -28.46
N TYR A 7 13.66 -27.45 -28.44
CA TYR A 7 12.28 -27.53 -27.92
C TYR A 7 12.17 -27.03 -26.48
N ILE A 8 13.07 -27.46 -25.58
CA ILE A 8 13.08 -27.05 -24.19
C ILE A 8 13.34 -25.53 -24.03
N ARG A 9 14.32 -25.00 -24.80
CA ARG A 9 14.73 -23.56 -24.68
C ARG A 9 13.80 -22.60 -25.39
N GLU A 10 13.36 -22.91 -26.60
CA GLU A 10 12.63 -22.00 -27.47
C GLU A 10 11.12 -22.23 -27.41
N GLU A 11 10.65 -23.49 -27.46
CA GLU A 11 9.20 -23.73 -27.48
C GLU A 11 8.61 -23.78 -26.06
N LEU A 12 9.27 -24.40 -25.08
CA LEU A 12 8.83 -24.42 -23.69
C LEU A 12 9.32 -23.19 -22.89
N GLY A 13 10.26 -22.40 -23.41
CA GLY A 13 10.84 -21.24 -22.73
C GLY A 13 11.58 -21.59 -21.42
N ASN A 14 11.90 -22.86 -21.20
CA ASN A 14 12.50 -23.30 -19.93
C ASN A 14 14.01 -23.09 -19.93
N ARG A 15 14.46 -22.05 -19.23
CA ARG A 15 15.89 -21.72 -19.03
C ARG A 15 16.46 -22.18 -17.69
N THR A 16 15.63 -22.67 -16.78
CA THR A 16 16.06 -23.12 -15.45
C THR A 16 16.60 -24.53 -15.46
N VAL A 17 16.02 -25.42 -16.27
CA VAL A 17 16.50 -26.80 -16.37
C VAL A 17 17.95 -26.85 -16.85
N ARG A 18 18.80 -27.62 -16.15
CA ARG A 18 20.20 -27.83 -16.52
C ARG A 18 20.32 -28.93 -17.54
N ILE A 19 20.94 -28.63 -18.69
CA ILE A 19 21.08 -29.55 -19.79
C ILE A 19 22.57 -29.88 -19.95
N VAL A 20 22.89 -31.16 -19.80
CA VAL A 20 24.22 -31.73 -20.05
C VAL A 20 24.14 -32.59 -21.30
N LEU A 21 24.82 -32.19 -22.36
CA LEU A 21 24.84 -32.94 -23.62
C LEU A 21 25.98 -33.96 -23.64
N ARG A 22 25.66 -35.21 -23.94
CA ARG A 22 26.65 -36.28 -24.13
C ARG A 22 26.71 -36.68 -25.61
N THR A 23 27.89 -36.57 -26.22
CA THR A 23 28.10 -36.89 -27.63
C THR A 23 29.07 -38.08 -27.85
N GLY A 24 28.83 -38.81 -28.92
CA GLY A 24 29.78 -39.83 -29.40
C GLY A 24 30.58 -39.39 -30.63
N GLN A 25 30.33 -38.16 -31.15
CA GLN A 25 30.98 -37.62 -32.33
C GLN A 25 31.42 -36.16 -32.11
N PRO A 26 32.50 -35.93 -31.36
CA PRO A 26 32.91 -34.57 -30.95
C PRO A 26 33.36 -33.69 -32.13
N GLY A 27 33.79 -34.27 -33.22
CA GLY A 27 34.32 -33.50 -34.37
C GLY A 27 33.28 -32.76 -35.23
N LYS A 28 31.97 -33.02 -35.06
CA LYS A 28 30.91 -32.36 -35.88
C LYS A 28 30.47 -30.98 -35.40
N ALA A 29 30.69 -30.65 -34.12
CA ALA A 29 30.40 -29.31 -33.59
C ALA A 29 31.33 -29.01 -32.40
N PRO A 30 32.12 -27.93 -32.42
CA PRO A 30 32.98 -27.54 -31.29
C PRO A 30 32.14 -27.30 -30.03
N ALA A 31 32.59 -27.87 -28.89
CA ALA A 31 31.89 -27.82 -27.61
C ALA A 31 31.48 -26.39 -27.23
N ALA A 32 32.39 -25.42 -27.34
CA ALA A 32 32.12 -24.02 -27.02
C ALA A 32 30.97 -23.38 -27.85
N ARG A 33 30.88 -23.75 -29.13
CA ARG A 33 29.82 -23.27 -30.02
C ARG A 33 28.46 -23.87 -29.63
N VAL A 34 28.41 -25.16 -29.32
CA VAL A 34 27.16 -25.84 -28.91
C VAL A 34 26.67 -25.34 -27.57
N ILE A 35 27.55 -25.07 -26.62
CA ILE A 35 27.20 -24.51 -25.31
C ILE A 35 26.50 -23.14 -25.48
N VAL A 36 27.07 -22.25 -26.27
CA VAL A 36 26.53 -20.87 -26.46
C VAL A 36 25.29 -20.88 -27.34
N GLU A 37 25.31 -21.58 -28.49
CA GLU A 37 24.24 -21.56 -29.50
C GLU A 37 22.94 -22.20 -28.98
N TYR A 38 23.06 -23.25 -28.16
CA TYR A 38 21.92 -24.02 -27.65
C TYR A 38 21.64 -23.79 -26.16
N ASP A 39 22.34 -22.85 -25.52
CA ASP A 39 22.16 -22.51 -24.08
C ASP A 39 22.17 -23.79 -23.21
N ILE A 40 23.17 -24.65 -23.38
CA ILE A 40 23.39 -25.84 -22.55
C ILE A 40 24.43 -25.58 -21.46
N ASN A 41 24.34 -26.32 -20.37
CA ASN A 41 25.15 -26.04 -19.18
C ASN A 41 26.49 -26.79 -19.19
N ASP A 42 26.55 -27.91 -19.87
CA ASP A 42 27.79 -28.69 -20.02
C ASP A 42 27.74 -29.60 -21.27
N TYR A 43 28.92 -29.93 -21.78
CA TYR A 43 29.12 -30.78 -22.97
C TYR A 43 30.21 -31.80 -22.67
N LYS A 44 29.87 -33.08 -22.75
CA LYS A 44 30.78 -34.17 -22.45
C LYS A 44 30.90 -35.18 -23.59
N GLU A 45 32.11 -35.63 -23.86
CA GLU A 45 32.36 -36.74 -24.80
C GLU A 45 32.11 -38.09 -24.13
N LYS A 46 31.62 -39.06 -24.91
CA LYS A 46 31.34 -40.42 -24.40
C LYS A 46 32.59 -41.09 -23.86
N THR A 47 33.75 -40.80 -24.43
CA THR A 47 35.05 -41.39 -24.08
C THR A 47 35.66 -40.78 -22.82
N GLU A 48 35.28 -39.57 -22.43
CA GLU A 48 35.84 -38.89 -21.27
C GLU A 48 35.01 -39.08 -19.98
N LEU A 49 33.81 -39.63 -20.10
CA LEU A 49 32.84 -39.70 -19.02
C LEU A 49 33.07 -41.01 -18.19
N THR A 50 33.91 -40.92 -17.17
CA THR A 50 33.97 -41.91 -16.10
C THR A 50 32.78 -41.77 -15.16
N LEU A 51 32.49 -42.84 -14.35
CA LEU A 51 31.41 -42.80 -13.35
C LEU A 51 31.59 -41.63 -12.38
N GLU A 52 32.79 -41.38 -11.93
CA GLU A 52 33.14 -40.29 -11.02
C GLU A 52 32.88 -38.90 -11.63
N LYS A 53 33.35 -38.67 -12.87
CA LYS A 53 33.08 -37.41 -13.59
C LYS A 53 31.61 -37.21 -13.88
N MET A 54 30.85 -38.28 -14.13
CA MET A 54 29.40 -38.20 -14.31
C MET A 54 28.69 -37.79 -13.02
N LEU A 55 29.08 -38.35 -11.88
CA LEU A 55 28.55 -37.99 -10.57
C LEU A 55 28.81 -36.51 -10.23
N VAL A 56 30.05 -36.06 -10.42
CA VAL A 56 30.43 -34.65 -10.19
C VAL A 56 29.59 -33.71 -11.08
N THR A 57 29.44 -34.04 -12.37
CA THR A 57 28.64 -33.25 -13.31
C THR A 57 27.16 -33.20 -12.90
N LEU A 58 26.57 -34.32 -12.50
CA LEU A 58 25.18 -34.40 -12.03
C LEU A 58 24.96 -33.60 -10.75
N ILE A 59 25.85 -33.75 -9.76
CA ILE A 59 25.75 -32.99 -8.49
C ILE A 59 25.86 -31.49 -8.77
N SER A 60 26.80 -31.07 -9.61
CA SER A 60 26.96 -29.67 -9.98
C SER A 60 25.72 -29.11 -10.72
N ALA A 61 25.16 -29.90 -11.66
CA ALA A 61 23.96 -29.52 -12.38
C ALA A 61 22.71 -29.41 -11.46
N LEU A 62 22.55 -30.39 -10.55
CA LEU A 62 21.47 -30.39 -9.56
C LEU A 62 21.58 -29.18 -8.59
N ARG A 63 22.79 -28.92 -8.08
CA ARG A 63 23.02 -27.73 -7.24
C ARG A 63 22.69 -26.45 -7.98
N SER A 64 23.18 -26.30 -9.20
CA SER A 64 22.89 -25.13 -10.04
C SER A 64 21.37 -24.97 -10.32
N TYR A 65 20.67 -26.07 -10.57
CA TYR A 65 19.22 -26.08 -10.75
C TYR A 65 18.50 -25.60 -9.49
N HIS A 66 18.83 -26.16 -8.32
CA HIS A 66 18.28 -25.76 -7.04
C HIS A 66 18.50 -24.25 -6.75
N PHE A 67 19.70 -23.77 -6.98
CA PHE A 67 20.02 -22.35 -6.83
C PHE A 67 19.12 -21.45 -7.66
N ILE A 68 19.00 -21.75 -8.94
CA ILE A 68 18.23 -20.91 -9.87
C ILE A 68 16.74 -20.97 -9.55
N THR A 69 16.20 -22.15 -9.26
CA THR A 69 14.78 -22.29 -8.92
C THR A 69 14.45 -21.61 -7.61
N THR A 70 15.34 -21.65 -6.62
CA THR A 70 15.17 -20.90 -5.36
C THR A 70 15.16 -19.40 -5.60
N ILE A 71 16.13 -18.87 -6.37
CA ILE A 71 16.17 -17.43 -6.71
C ILE A 71 14.90 -16.99 -7.47
N GLU A 72 14.47 -17.79 -8.46
CA GLU A 72 13.26 -17.47 -9.22
C GLU A 72 11.98 -17.52 -8.38
N ASN A 73 11.87 -18.52 -7.50
CA ASN A 73 10.75 -18.63 -6.58
C ASN A 73 10.74 -17.46 -5.58
N ASN A 74 11.89 -17.08 -5.07
CA ASN A 74 12.05 -15.92 -4.19
C ASN A 74 11.65 -14.63 -4.90
N ARG A 75 12.14 -14.43 -6.13
CA ARG A 75 11.77 -13.26 -6.95
C ARG A 75 10.27 -13.22 -7.23
N ARG A 76 9.64 -14.35 -7.57
CA ARG A 76 8.20 -14.44 -7.80
C ARG A 76 7.41 -14.22 -6.51
N GLY A 77 7.89 -14.75 -5.38
CA GLY A 77 7.29 -14.54 -4.07
C GLY A 77 7.30 -13.05 -3.67
N LEU A 78 8.47 -12.40 -3.75
CA LEU A 78 8.61 -10.97 -3.50
C LEU A 78 7.76 -10.13 -4.45
N LYS A 79 7.76 -10.45 -5.74
CA LYS A 79 6.92 -9.75 -6.73
C LYS A 79 5.43 -9.86 -6.41
N ARG A 80 4.94 -11.06 -6.04
CA ARG A 80 3.53 -11.25 -5.61
C ARG A 80 3.20 -10.46 -4.35
N ILE A 81 4.12 -10.38 -3.40
CA ILE A 81 3.93 -9.59 -2.18
C ILE A 81 3.85 -8.11 -2.52
N ILE A 82 4.73 -7.60 -3.40
CA ILE A 82 4.72 -6.21 -3.85
C ILE A 82 3.45 -5.90 -4.65
N GLU A 83 3.04 -6.78 -5.58
CA GLU A 83 1.83 -6.61 -6.39
C GLU A 83 0.55 -6.67 -5.54
N ALA A 84 0.50 -7.56 -4.54
CA ALA A 84 -0.62 -7.64 -3.60
C ALA A 84 -0.66 -6.47 -2.60
N SER A 85 0.44 -5.73 -2.46
CA SER A 85 0.54 -4.58 -1.55
C SER A 85 -0.01 -3.28 -2.14
N GLY A 86 -0.28 -3.26 -3.47
CA GLY A 86 -0.76 -2.06 -4.16
C GLY A 86 -2.18 -1.61 -3.76
N ASP A 87 -2.93 -2.45 -3.05
CA ASP A 87 -4.35 -2.19 -2.74
C ASP A 87 -4.69 -2.14 -1.25
N ILE A 88 -3.73 -2.30 -0.32
CA ILE A 88 -4.08 -2.42 1.12
C ILE A 88 -3.06 -1.71 2.02
N PHE A 89 -3.54 -0.75 2.81
CA PHE A 89 -2.97 -0.04 3.98
C PHE A 89 -1.48 -0.25 4.37
N GLU A 90 -0.76 0.87 4.56
CA GLU A 90 0.69 0.99 4.82
C GLU A 90 1.26 -0.03 5.81
N ARG A 91 0.65 -0.21 6.98
CA ARG A 91 1.16 -1.14 8.01
C ARG A 91 1.02 -2.59 7.62
N GLN A 92 -0.10 -2.97 7.00
CA GLN A 92 -0.32 -4.37 6.59
C GLN A 92 0.59 -4.79 5.43
N SER A 93 0.96 -3.87 4.55
CA SER A 93 1.88 -4.13 3.43
C SER A 93 3.30 -4.39 3.93
N LEU A 94 3.81 -3.59 4.87
CA LEU A 94 5.11 -3.80 5.50
C LEU A 94 5.15 -5.10 6.30
N GLN A 95 4.09 -5.42 7.04
CA GLN A 95 3.98 -6.66 7.81
C GLN A 95 3.97 -7.89 6.89
N ARG A 96 3.20 -7.86 5.80
CA ARG A 96 3.17 -8.95 4.81
C ARG A 96 4.52 -9.14 4.15
N LEU A 97 5.19 -8.05 3.77
CA LEU A 97 6.55 -8.11 3.22
C LEU A 97 7.52 -8.70 4.25
N GLY A 98 7.50 -8.21 5.50
CA GLY A 98 8.32 -8.73 6.58
C GLY A 98 8.10 -10.22 6.83
N ARG A 99 6.84 -10.68 6.83
CA ARG A 99 6.50 -12.11 6.94
C ARG A 99 7.06 -12.91 5.75
N GLY A 100 6.81 -12.45 4.52
CA GLY A 100 7.30 -13.12 3.32
C GLY A 100 8.83 -13.22 3.28
N VAL A 101 9.54 -12.20 3.77
CA VAL A 101 11.00 -12.21 3.90
C VAL A 101 11.45 -13.32 4.86
N LEU A 102 10.82 -13.45 6.03
CA LEU A 102 11.15 -14.49 7.01
C LEU A 102 10.85 -15.90 6.49
N ASP A 103 9.70 -16.08 5.85
CA ASP A 103 9.30 -17.37 5.28
C ASP A 103 10.29 -17.83 4.19
N GLN A 104 10.71 -16.93 3.32
CA GLN A 104 11.68 -17.21 2.28
C GLN A 104 13.08 -17.45 2.83
N LEU A 105 13.51 -16.64 3.82
CA LEU A 105 14.80 -16.84 4.48
C LEU A 105 14.85 -18.21 5.15
N THR A 106 13.79 -18.59 5.87
CA THR A 106 13.67 -19.91 6.50
C THR A 106 13.78 -21.02 5.45
N ALA A 107 13.06 -20.91 4.34
CA ALA A 107 13.13 -21.88 3.25
C ALA A 107 14.53 -22.00 2.63
N ILE A 108 15.25 -20.88 2.44
CA ILE A 108 16.63 -20.88 1.93
C ILE A 108 17.57 -21.62 2.90
N LEU A 109 17.43 -21.37 4.18
CA LEU A 109 18.28 -21.95 5.22
C LEU A 109 17.98 -23.44 5.48
N GLU A 110 16.71 -23.85 5.41
CA GLU A 110 16.30 -25.25 5.55
C GLU A 110 16.77 -26.14 4.37
N LEU A 111 16.79 -25.59 3.15
CA LEU A 111 17.25 -26.32 1.96
C LEU A 111 18.73 -26.72 2.01
N ARG A 112 19.54 -26.08 2.85
CA ARG A 112 20.97 -26.35 3.03
C ARG A 112 21.31 -27.08 4.33
N GLY A 113 20.32 -27.29 5.20
CA GLY A 113 20.49 -28.06 6.43
C GLY A 113 20.73 -29.56 6.16
N ASP A 114 21.50 -30.21 7.04
CA ASP A 114 21.68 -31.67 6.99
C ASP A 114 20.31 -32.34 7.23
N PRO A 115 19.91 -33.34 6.40
CA PRO A 115 18.63 -34.03 6.58
C PRO A 115 18.44 -34.67 7.96
N GLU A 116 19.52 -34.92 8.71
CA GLU A 116 19.49 -35.46 10.05
C GLU A 116 19.29 -34.43 11.15
N SER A 117 19.41 -33.11 10.86
CA SER A 117 19.19 -32.02 11.80
C SER A 117 17.77 -31.40 11.71
N SER A 118 16.82 -32.11 11.11
CA SER A 118 15.47 -31.67 10.72
C SER A 118 14.49 -31.36 11.88
N GLY A 119 14.96 -30.89 13.02
CA GLY A 119 14.12 -30.57 14.17
C GLY A 119 14.17 -29.11 14.68
N VAL A 120 15.17 -28.34 14.29
CA VAL A 120 15.35 -26.97 14.82
C VAL A 120 15.07 -25.96 13.70
N LYS A 121 13.92 -25.30 13.79
CA LYS A 121 13.54 -24.23 12.86
C LYS A 121 14.33 -22.96 13.16
N ALA A 122 14.76 -22.27 12.11
CA ALA A 122 15.31 -20.94 12.25
C ALA A 122 14.29 -20.02 12.94
N SER A 123 14.74 -19.22 13.89
CA SER A 123 13.94 -18.21 14.57
C SER A 123 14.38 -16.85 14.09
N GLY A 124 13.46 -15.95 13.79
CA GLY A 124 13.83 -14.63 13.31
C GLY A 124 12.72 -13.60 13.44
N LEU A 125 13.11 -12.35 13.27
CA LEU A 125 12.19 -11.21 13.20
C LEU A 125 12.63 -10.21 12.14
N THR A 126 11.66 -9.50 11.57
CA THR A 126 11.86 -8.29 10.78
C THR A 126 11.28 -7.11 11.55
N ALA A 127 11.95 -5.97 11.47
CA ALA A 127 11.49 -4.74 12.11
C ALA A 127 11.79 -3.52 11.23
N ALA A 128 11.00 -2.47 11.40
CA ALA A 128 11.23 -1.17 10.76
C ALA A 128 10.96 -0.04 11.74
N VAL A 129 11.54 1.13 11.46
CA VAL A 129 11.21 2.34 12.20
C VAL A 129 9.95 2.95 11.60
N ILE A 130 8.87 2.97 12.41
CA ILE A 130 7.57 3.57 12.07
C ILE A 130 7.32 4.69 13.09
N ASP A 131 7.05 5.91 12.63
CA ASP A 131 6.83 7.09 13.47
C ASP A 131 7.98 7.30 14.51
N GLY A 132 9.22 7.06 14.06
CA GLY A 132 10.42 7.21 14.89
C GLY A 132 10.64 6.11 15.92
N LYS A 133 9.82 5.03 15.93
CA LYS A 133 9.93 3.91 16.86
C LYS A 133 10.18 2.60 16.11
N PRO A 134 11.18 1.81 16.49
CA PRO A 134 11.41 0.50 15.91
C PRO A 134 10.33 -0.50 16.39
N VAL A 135 9.58 -1.08 15.43
CA VAL A 135 8.48 -2.02 15.67
C VAL A 135 8.75 -3.32 14.93
N VAL A 136 8.47 -4.46 15.55
CA VAL A 136 8.55 -5.79 14.92
C VAL A 136 7.40 -5.93 13.92
N LEU A 137 7.75 -6.11 12.65
CA LEU A 137 6.77 -6.28 11.56
C LEU A 137 6.25 -7.72 11.48
N ALA A 138 7.16 -8.68 11.60
CA ALA A 138 6.87 -10.10 11.59
C ALA A 138 7.92 -10.86 12.40
N ALA A 139 7.55 -12.01 12.94
CA ALA A 139 8.44 -12.84 13.71
C ALA A 139 8.13 -14.35 13.55
N THR A 140 9.15 -15.20 13.71
CA THR A 140 9.05 -16.67 13.62
C THR A 140 9.78 -17.33 14.79
N GLY A 141 9.42 -18.57 15.09
CA GLY A 141 10.06 -19.35 16.13
C GLY A 141 9.96 -18.72 17.52
N ALA A 142 11.08 -18.59 18.21
CA ALA A 142 11.16 -18.02 19.57
C ALA A 142 10.71 -16.55 19.63
N PHE A 143 10.74 -15.82 18.53
CA PHE A 143 10.37 -14.40 18.46
C PHE A 143 8.88 -14.16 18.16
N SER A 144 8.10 -15.18 17.80
CA SER A 144 6.69 -15.06 17.46
C SER A 144 5.81 -14.28 18.47
N PRO A 145 6.03 -14.38 19.81
CA PRO A 145 5.24 -13.62 20.79
C PRO A 145 5.42 -12.10 20.72
N PHE A 146 6.45 -11.64 20.03
CA PHE A 146 6.80 -10.22 19.95
C PHE A 146 6.32 -9.52 18.65
N GLU A 147 5.61 -10.23 17.82
CA GLU A 147 5.05 -9.65 16.60
C GLU A 147 4.18 -8.44 16.91
N HIS A 148 4.36 -7.36 16.16
CA HIS A 148 3.69 -6.06 16.34
C HIS A 148 4.06 -5.28 17.64
N ARG A 149 5.08 -5.72 18.37
CA ARG A 149 5.56 -5.03 19.57
C ARG A 149 6.78 -4.17 19.28
N PRO A 150 7.07 -3.18 20.16
CA PRO A 150 8.32 -2.45 20.09
C PRO A 150 9.54 -3.38 20.17
N VAL A 151 10.56 -3.12 19.34
CA VAL A 151 11.81 -3.92 19.35
C VAL A 151 12.47 -3.91 20.73
N ALA A 152 12.30 -2.84 21.52
CA ALA A 152 12.83 -2.74 22.88
C ALA A 152 12.31 -3.82 23.83
N GLU A 153 11.15 -4.44 23.55
CA GLU A 153 10.62 -5.54 24.37
C GLU A 153 11.28 -6.91 24.04
N VAL A 154 11.87 -7.02 22.86
CA VAL A 154 12.54 -8.24 22.36
C VAL A 154 14.03 -8.21 22.63
N ASP A 155 14.57 -7.03 22.92
CA ASP A 155 15.99 -6.72 22.88
C ASP A 155 16.82 -7.63 23.81
N THR A 156 17.47 -8.63 23.21
CA THR A 156 18.52 -9.41 23.87
C THR A 156 19.89 -8.75 23.62
N ALA A 157 20.83 -8.92 24.56
CA ALA A 157 22.19 -8.39 24.41
C ALA A 157 22.86 -8.88 23.09
N MET A 158 22.56 -10.11 22.68
CA MET A 158 23.09 -10.73 21.46
C MET A 158 22.52 -10.05 20.22
N MET A 159 21.20 -9.85 20.15
CA MET A 159 20.51 -9.16 19.05
C MET A 159 21.03 -7.73 18.90
N ARG A 160 21.14 -6.99 20.01
CA ARG A 160 21.67 -5.62 20.03
C ARG A 160 23.07 -5.53 19.47
N THR A 161 23.99 -6.40 19.95
CA THR A 161 25.35 -6.47 19.45
C THR A 161 25.41 -6.78 17.98
N ALA A 162 24.62 -7.74 17.50
CA ALA A 162 24.58 -8.13 16.09
C ALA A 162 24.05 -6.98 15.21
N LEU A 163 23.00 -6.28 15.64
CA LEU A 163 22.44 -5.12 14.93
C LEU A 163 23.41 -3.93 14.89
N ASP A 164 24.09 -3.62 15.99
CA ASP A 164 25.08 -2.55 16.03
C ASP A 164 26.27 -2.84 15.11
N LEU A 165 26.72 -4.09 15.06
CA LEU A 165 27.77 -4.50 14.13
C LEU A 165 27.30 -4.49 12.67
N ALA A 166 26.06 -4.91 12.40
CA ALA A 166 25.48 -4.83 11.06
C ALA A 166 25.41 -3.38 10.55
N ARG A 167 25.05 -2.42 11.40
CA ARG A 167 25.02 -0.98 11.06
C ARG A 167 26.38 -0.42 10.63
N THR A 168 27.49 -0.97 11.15
CA THR A 168 28.84 -0.52 10.83
C THR A 168 29.45 -1.18 9.59
N ARG A 169 28.81 -2.22 9.05
CA ARG A 169 29.29 -2.95 7.87
C ARG A 169 28.86 -2.29 6.57
N PRO A 170 29.69 -2.30 5.52
CA PRO A 170 29.38 -1.67 4.23
C PRO A 170 28.08 -2.17 3.59
N ARG A 171 27.71 -3.42 3.84
CA ARG A 171 26.49 -4.06 3.30
C ARG A 171 25.44 -4.37 4.37
N GLY A 172 25.64 -3.84 5.57
CA GLY A 172 24.67 -3.99 6.67
C GLY A 172 24.48 -5.41 7.19
N PHE A 173 25.29 -6.39 6.77
CA PHE A 173 25.16 -7.79 7.19
C PHE A 173 26.26 -8.19 8.16
N TYR A 174 25.84 -8.87 9.23
CA TYR A 174 26.73 -9.45 10.24
C TYR A 174 26.19 -10.80 10.68
N CYS A 175 27.07 -11.80 10.77
CA CYS A 175 26.74 -13.11 11.27
C CYS A 175 27.90 -13.69 12.06
N GLN A 176 27.60 -14.22 13.27
CA GLN A 176 28.56 -14.92 14.13
C GLN A 176 27.83 -15.91 15.04
N ASN A 177 28.40 -17.09 15.18
CA ASN A 177 27.87 -18.16 16.06
C ASN A 177 26.38 -18.47 15.81
N GLY A 178 25.94 -18.46 14.55
CA GLY A 178 24.56 -18.71 14.16
C GLY A 178 23.58 -17.55 14.41
N SER A 179 24.02 -16.45 15.02
CA SER A 179 23.24 -15.22 15.16
C SER A 179 23.59 -14.26 14.05
N CYS A 180 22.61 -13.93 13.23
CA CYS A 180 22.79 -13.08 12.06
C CYS A 180 21.87 -11.87 12.14
N ALA A 181 22.39 -10.71 11.75
CA ALA A 181 21.66 -9.47 11.66
C ALA A 181 21.91 -8.78 10.32
N TRP A 182 20.88 -8.18 9.81
CA TRP A 182 20.96 -7.34 8.64
C TRP A 182 20.26 -6.02 8.91
N TYR A 183 20.94 -4.95 8.53
CA TYR A 183 20.45 -3.57 8.64
C TYR A 183 20.57 -2.89 7.29
N PHE A 184 19.54 -2.16 6.90
CA PHE A 184 19.63 -1.27 5.76
C PHE A 184 18.76 -0.04 5.97
N LYS A 185 19.15 1.03 5.34
CA LYS A 185 18.41 2.28 5.31
C LYS A 185 17.82 2.46 3.92
N SER A 186 16.50 2.56 3.86
CA SER A 186 15.77 2.80 2.61
C SER A 186 16.02 4.22 2.09
N GLN A 187 15.75 4.46 0.81
CA GLN A 187 15.97 5.76 0.17
C GLN A 187 15.18 6.91 0.82
N ASN A 188 14.01 6.63 1.40
CA ASN A 188 13.22 7.59 2.17
C ASN A 188 13.79 7.86 3.59
N GLY A 189 14.89 7.21 3.96
CA GLY A 189 15.52 7.32 5.27
C GLY A 189 15.02 6.36 6.34
N SER A 190 14.03 5.52 6.04
CA SER A 190 13.52 4.51 6.98
C SER A 190 14.58 3.46 7.28
N GLU A 191 14.74 3.13 8.56
CA GLU A 191 15.65 2.09 9.02
C GLU A 191 14.91 0.76 9.14
N ASN A 192 15.52 -0.29 8.58
CA ASN A 192 14.96 -1.63 8.55
C ASN A 192 15.96 -2.61 9.13
N PHE A 193 15.44 -3.59 9.86
CA PHE A 193 16.23 -4.57 10.59
C PHE A 193 15.69 -5.97 10.31
N LEU A 194 16.60 -6.91 10.18
CA LEU A 194 16.29 -8.33 10.21
C LEU A 194 17.29 -9.00 11.15
N TYR A 195 16.78 -9.81 12.07
CA TYR A 195 17.57 -10.64 12.96
C TYR A 195 17.08 -12.07 12.87
N PHE A 196 18.00 -13.02 12.83
CA PHE A 196 17.65 -14.44 12.81
C PHE A 196 18.76 -15.29 13.44
N GLU A 197 18.32 -16.44 13.96
CA GLU A 197 19.20 -17.42 14.60
C GLU A 197 19.11 -18.72 13.81
N ILE A 198 20.27 -19.24 13.45
CA ILE A 198 20.43 -20.51 12.73
C ILE A 198 21.21 -21.48 13.63
N PRO A 199 20.80 -22.74 13.75
CA PRO A 199 21.47 -23.72 14.62
C PRO A 199 22.78 -24.30 14.00
N ARG A 200 23.41 -23.59 13.09
CA ARG A 200 24.65 -23.95 12.44
C ARG A 200 25.51 -22.74 12.07
N GLU A 201 26.75 -22.96 11.78
CA GLU A 201 27.61 -21.91 11.24
C GLU A 201 27.24 -21.59 9.78
N VAL A 202 27.36 -20.33 9.41
CA VAL A 202 27.14 -19.82 8.04
C VAL A 202 28.47 -19.91 7.29
N ASP A 203 28.50 -20.68 6.21
CA ASP A 203 29.65 -20.80 5.36
C ASP A 203 29.75 -19.67 4.30
N GLU A 204 30.85 -19.67 3.49
CA GLU A 204 31.02 -18.62 2.45
C GLU A 204 29.94 -18.68 1.37
N ASP A 205 29.47 -19.88 1.01
CA ASP A 205 28.42 -20.06 -0.01
C ASP A 205 27.06 -19.54 0.53
N ASP A 206 26.79 -19.75 1.83
CA ASP A 206 25.61 -19.20 2.51
C ASP A 206 25.67 -17.68 2.52
N HIS A 207 26.85 -17.12 2.78
CA HIS A 207 27.07 -15.69 2.85
C HIS A 207 26.71 -15.00 1.52
N ASP A 208 27.22 -15.54 0.40
CA ASP A 208 26.93 -15.01 -0.93
C ASP A 208 25.44 -15.07 -1.28
N LEU A 209 24.77 -16.18 -0.91
CA LEU A 209 23.35 -16.36 -1.14
C LEU A 209 22.51 -15.38 -0.30
N LEU A 210 22.84 -15.25 0.98
CA LEU A 210 22.15 -14.31 1.88
C LEU A 210 22.37 -12.87 1.44
N GLU A 211 23.56 -12.52 0.96
CA GLU A 211 23.83 -11.19 0.42
C GLU A 211 22.96 -10.87 -0.80
N LEU A 212 22.84 -11.80 -1.73
CA LEU A 212 21.97 -11.65 -2.89
C LEU A 212 20.49 -11.54 -2.47
N PHE A 213 20.08 -12.37 -1.51
CA PHE A 213 18.73 -12.34 -0.95
C PHE A 213 18.44 -10.96 -0.30
N PHE A 214 19.33 -10.48 0.55
CA PHE A 214 19.15 -9.16 1.22
C PHE A 214 19.17 -7.99 0.25
N THR A 215 19.95 -8.07 -0.81
CA THR A 215 19.90 -7.06 -1.89
C THR A 215 18.50 -7.00 -2.52
N ASN A 216 17.90 -8.14 -2.82
CA ASN A 216 16.55 -8.21 -3.37
C ASN A 216 15.49 -7.73 -2.35
N VAL A 217 15.66 -8.06 -1.06
CA VAL A 217 14.77 -7.60 0.02
C VAL A 217 14.85 -6.08 0.17
N SER A 218 16.05 -5.48 0.16
CA SER A 218 16.19 -4.02 0.23
C SER A 218 15.48 -3.31 -0.94
N LEU A 219 15.63 -3.83 -2.16
CA LEU A 219 14.92 -3.32 -3.32
C LEU A 219 13.39 -3.43 -3.18
N ALA A 220 12.89 -4.51 -2.56
CA ALA A 220 11.47 -4.68 -2.32
C ALA A 220 10.93 -3.67 -1.30
N PHE A 221 11.67 -3.43 -0.20
CA PHE A 221 11.32 -2.38 0.77
C PHE A 221 11.39 -0.97 0.16
N ASP A 222 12.44 -0.67 -0.62
CA ASP A 222 12.57 0.61 -1.30
C ASP A 222 11.39 0.87 -2.26
N ASN A 223 11.01 -0.13 -3.06
CA ASN A 223 9.85 -0.04 -3.95
C ASN A 223 8.55 0.18 -3.17
N LEU A 224 8.36 -0.51 -2.04
CA LEU A 224 7.17 -0.33 -1.20
C LEU A 224 7.11 1.10 -0.66
N PHE A 225 8.19 1.60 -0.06
CA PHE A 225 8.24 2.96 0.49
C PHE A 225 8.11 4.05 -0.59
N LEU A 226 8.68 3.82 -1.78
CA LEU A 226 8.51 4.74 -2.91
C LEU A 226 7.04 4.81 -3.37
N ASN A 227 6.38 3.67 -3.48
CA ASN A 227 4.97 3.62 -3.85
C ASN A 227 4.10 4.32 -2.81
N GLN A 228 4.34 4.07 -1.51
CA GLN A 228 3.66 4.76 -0.42
C GLN A 228 3.89 6.28 -0.48
N GLY A 229 5.13 6.72 -0.67
CA GLY A 229 5.44 8.14 -0.80
C GLY A 229 4.76 8.80 -2.00
N ILE A 230 4.61 8.08 -3.12
CA ILE A 230 3.85 8.55 -4.29
C ILE A 230 2.36 8.68 -3.94
N GLU A 231 1.78 7.67 -3.31
CA GLU A 231 0.37 7.68 -2.90
C GLU A 231 0.08 8.83 -1.92
N ASP A 232 0.92 9.03 -0.91
CA ASP A 232 0.76 10.10 0.06
C ASP A 232 0.89 11.48 -0.59
N THR A 233 1.85 11.63 -1.51
CA THR A 233 1.99 12.86 -2.29
C THR A 233 0.77 13.11 -3.17
N GLN A 234 0.21 12.06 -3.79
CA GLN A 234 -1.02 12.18 -4.58
C GLN A 234 -2.21 12.60 -3.72
N LYS A 235 -2.37 11.99 -2.53
CA LYS A 235 -3.42 12.39 -1.57
C LYS A 235 -3.27 13.85 -1.17
N GLU A 236 -2.08 14.29 -0.81
CA GLU A 236 -1.81 15.67 -0.42
C GLU A 236 -2.09 16.67 -1.56
N ILE A 237 -1.69 16.34 -2.79
CA ILE A 237 -1.98 17.17 -3.97
C ILE A 237 -3.50 17.31 -4.18
N ILE A 238 -4.27 16.21 -4.02
CA ILE A 238 -5.72 16.25 -4.14
C ILE A 238 -6.32 17.23 -3.11
N PHE A 239 -5.88 17.14 -1.85
CA PHE A 239 -6.33 18.06 -0.80
C PHE A 239 -5.93 19.51 -1.11
N GLN A 240 -4.67 19.78 -1.49
CA GLN A 240 -4.20 21.14 -1.79
C GLN A 240 -4.95 21.77 -2.96
N ILE A 241 -5.24 21.00 -4.02
CA ILE A 241 -6.03 21.48 -5.15
C ILE A 241 -7.45 21.82 -4.67
N ALA A 242 -8.11 20.95 -3.92
CA ALA A 242 -9.45 21.16 -3.43
C ALA A 242 -9.52 22.39 -2.48
N GLU A 243 -8.59 22.53 -1.53
CA GLU A 243 -8.46 23.68 -0.64
C GLU A 243 -8.24 24.99 -1.42
N THR A 244 -7.39 24.97 -2.45
CA THR A 244 -7.14 26.15 -3.30
C THR A 244 -8.41 26.58 -4.03
N MET A 245 -9.23 25.62 -4.44
CA MET A 245 -10.50 25.91 -5.12
C MET A 245 -11.55 26.48 -4.16
N GLU A 246 -11.62 25.97 -2.94
CA GLU A 246 -12.51 26.47 -1.89
C GLU A 246 -12.14 27.89 -1.44
N CYS A 247 -10.86 28.26 -1.43
CA CYS A 247 -10.44 29.65 -1.17
C CYS A 247 -11.10 30.69 -2.11
N ARG A 248 -11.52 30.27 -3.31
CA ARG A 248 -12.23 31.12 -4.27
C ARG A 248 -13.69 31.38 -3.84
N SER A 249 -14.32 30.46 -3.13
CA SER A 249 -15.70 30.56 -2.66
C SER A 249 -15.83 31.16 -1.26
N ALA A 250 -14.78 31.83 -0.75
CA ALA A 250 -14.70 32.39 0.60
C ALA A 250 -14.94 31.35 1.72
N GLU A 251 -14.81 30.08 1.43
CA GLU A 251 -14.80 29.01 2.41
C GLU A 251 -13.37 28.79 2.96
N THR A 252 -13.23 28.24 4.14
CA THR A 252 -11.91 28.00 4.73
C THR A 252 -11.36 26.69 4.21
N GLY A 253 -10.07 26.62 3.83
CA GLY A 253 -9.43 25.38 3.32
C GLY A 253 -9.62 24.17 4.24
N SER A 254 -9.78 24.38 5.55
CA SER A 254 -10.08 23.32 6.52
C SER A 254 -11.47 22.67 6.33
N HIS A 255 -12.40 23.29 5.59
CA HIS A 255 -13.70 22.71 5.23
C HIS A 255 -13.53 21.36 4.52
N VAL A 256 -12.72 21.32 3.48
CA VAL A 256 -12.47 20.10 2.69
C VAL A 256 -11.98 18.95 3.59
N ARG A 257 -11.04 19.22 4.49
CA ARG A 257 -10.52 18.22 5.42
C ARG A 257 -11.55 17.74 6.43
N ARG A 258 -12.36 18.66 6.97
CA ARG A 258 -13.42 18.29 7.92
C ARG A 258 -14.49 17.42 7.25
N VAL A 259 -14.99 17.83 6.07
CA VAL A 259 -15.98 17.05 5.31
C VAL A 259 -15.45 15.66 4.99
N ALA A 260 -14.18 15.55 4.60
CA ALA A 260 -13.54 14.25 4.33
C ALA A 260 -13.48 13.35 5.58
N GLU A 261 -13.18 13.90 6.76
CA GLU A 261 -13.16 13.12 8.01
C GLU A 261 -14.56 12.72 8.46
N TYR A 262 -15.58 13.62 8.34
CA TYR A 262 -16.97 13.27 8.63
C TYR A 262 -17.47 12.16 7.70
N ALA A 263 -17.12 12.24 6.42
CA ALA A 263 -17.48 11.24 5.44
C ALA A 263 -16.88 9.86 5.78
N ARG A 264 -15.59 9.82 6.17
CA ARG A 264 -14.93 8.59 6.62
C ARG A 264 -15.61 8.02 7.87
N LEU A 265 -15.88 8.84 8.86
CA LEU A 265 -16.56 8.41 10.08
C LEU A 265 -17.94 7.79 9.79
N LEU A 266 -18.76 8.47 9.00
CA LEU A 266 -20.09 7.97 8.59
C LEU A 266 -19.96 6.65 7.79
N ALA A 267 -19.01 6.58 6.88
CA ALA A 267 -18.76 5.36 6.08
C ALA A 267 -18.47 4.15 6.96
N LEU A 268 -17.57 4.27 7.93
CA LEU A 268 -17.25 3.20 8.87
C LEU A 268 -18.46 2.80 9.73
N LYS A 269 -19.19 3.78 10.22
CA LYS A 269 -20.35 3.53 11.10
C LYS A 269 -21.54 2.92 10.35
N VAL A 270 -21.71 3.19 9.07
CA VAL A 270 -22.74 2.56 8.23
C VAL A 270 -22.35 1.15 7.80
N GLY A 271 -21.10 0.73 8.06
CA GLY A 271 -20.60 -0.63 7.83
C GLY A 271 -19.80 -0.80 6.53
N LEU A 272 -19.33 0.28 5.90
CA LEU A 272 -18.36 0.17 4.81
C LEU A 272 -16.99 -0.27 5.37
N SER A 273 -16.20 -0.94 4.54
CA SER A 273 -14.84 -1.34 4.89
C SER A 273 -13.93 -0.13 5.10
N GLU A 274 -12.81 -0.33 5.80
CA GLU A 274 -11.79 0.71 6.01
C GLU A 274 -11.28 1.27 4.67
N ASP A 275 -11.08 0.40 3.68
CA ASP A 275 -10.64 0.78 2.34
C ASP A 275 -11.66 1.65 1.60
N GLU A 276 -12.95 1.28 1.69
CA GLU A 276 -14.03 2.08 1.11
C GLU A 276 -14.20 3.42 1.83
N ALA A 277 -14.01 3.44 3.14
CA ALA A 277 -14.09 4.67 3.93
C ALA A 277 -12.93 5.64 3.60
N GLU A 278 -11.70 5.13 3.44
CA GLU A 278 -10.57 5.96 3.01
C GLU A 278 -10.71 6.43 1.55
N MET A 279 -11.19 5.55 0.67
CA MET A 279 -11.51 5.95 -0.71
C MET A 279 -12.57 7.07 -0.72
N LEU A 280 -13.64 6.95 0.08
CA LEU A 280 -14.70 7.97 0.18
C LEU A 280 -14.15 9.28 0.73
N LYS A 281 -13.30 9.23 1.75
CA LYS A 281 -12.60 10.39 2.31
C LYS A 281 -11.87 11.17 1.23
N LEU A 282 -11.07 10.50 0.39
CA LEU A 282 -10.35 11.14 -0.70
C LEU A 282 -11.29 11.62 -1.82
N ALA A 283 -12.26 10.80 -2.19
CA ALA A 283 -13.20 11.11 -3.26
C ALA A 283 -14.16 12.26 -2.92
N SER A 284 -14.35 12.55 -1.62
CA SER A 284 -15.21 13.68 -1.16
C SER A 284 -14.55 15.03 -1.35
N THR A 285 -13.22 15.10 -1.40
CA THR A 285 -12.48 16.37 -1.43
C THR A 285 -12.86 17.30 -2.60
N PRO A 286 -13.06 16.81 -3.84
CA PRO A 286 -13.42 17.63 -4.97
C PRO A 286 -14.95 17.78 -5.16
N HIS A 287 -15.79 17.57 -4.13
CA HIS A 287 -17.25 17.59 -4.30
C HIS A 287 -17.77 18.88 -4.95
N ASP A 288 -17.13 19.98 -4.70
CA ASP A 288 -17.44 21.31 -5.21
C ASP A 288 -16.57 21.79 -6.39
N LEU A 289 -15.79 20.88 -7.00
CA LEU A 289 -14.86 21.16 -8.09
C LEU A 289 -15.48 21.99 -9.24
N GLY A 290 -16.74 21.76 -9.53
CA GLY A 290 -17.44 22.44 -10.61
C GLY A 290 -17.70 23.92 -10.35
N LYS A 291 -17.54 24.42 -9.12
CA LYS A 291 -17.61 25.86 -8.79
C LYS A 291 -16.55 26.68 -9.55
N ILE A 292 -15.50 26.03 -10.07
CA ILE A 292 -14.50 26.69 -10.93
C ILE A 292 -15.13 27.34 -12.19
N GLY A 293 -16.23 26.79 -12.67
CA GLY A 293 -16.96 27.27 -13.82
C GLY A 293 -18.03 28.31 -13.51
N ILE A 294 -18.22 28.68 -12.23
CA ILE A 294 -19.22 29.67 -11.82
C ILE A 294 -18.58 31.07 -11.78
N PRO A 295 -19.22 32.10 -12.36
CA PRO A 295 -18.74 33.49 -12.31
C PRO A 295 -18.61 34.00 -10.87
N ASP A 296 -17.52 34.71 -10.54
CA ASP A 296 -17.27 35.26 -9.18
C ASP A 296 -18.36 36.19 -8.73
N ALA A 297 -18.99 36.96 -9.63
CA ALA A 297 -20.10 37.85 -9.33
C ALA A 297 -21.34 37.13 -8.78
N ILE A 298 -21.48 35.82 -9.11
CA ILE A 298 -22.59 35.00 -8.60
C ILE A 298 -22.09 34.22 -7.35
N LEU A 299 -20.91 33.60 -7.45
CA LEU A 299 -20.34 32.76 -6.39
C LEU A 299 -20.13 33.53 -5.10
N ASN A 300 -19.64 34.78 -5.17
CA ASN A 300 -19.30 35.65 -4.04
C ASN A 300 -20.28 36.82 -3.87
N LYS A 301 -21.51 36.70 -4.37
CA LYS A 301 -22.49 37.77 -4.27
C LYS A 301 -22.84 38.05 -2.80
N PRO A 302 -22.69 39.29 -2.32
CA PRO A 302 -23.05 39.64 -0.97
C PRO A 302 -24.60 39.85 -0.83
N GLY A 303 -25.34 38.74 -0.76
CA GLY A 303 -26.79 38.77 -0.62
C GLY A 303 -27.50 37.58 -1.27
N PRO A 304 -28.82 37.49 -1.21
CA PRO A 304 -29.57 36.39 -1.76
C PRO A 304 -29.42 36.32 -3.29
N LEU A 305 -29.35 35.11 -3.81
CA LEU A 305 -29.28 34.81 -5.25
C LEU A 305 -30.66 34.97 -5.88
N THR A 306 -30.70 35.46 -7.12
CA THR A 306 -31.93 35.35 -7.93
C THR A 306 -32.17 33.89 -8.36
N PRO A 307 -33.39 33.54 -8.79
CA PRO A 307 -33.66 32.18 -9.32
C PRO A 307 -32.72 31.76 -10.46
N GLU A 308 -32.34 32.70 -11.34
CA GLU A 308 -31.43 32.46 -12.47
C GLU A 308 -29.99 32.24 -11.99
N GLU A 309 -29.53 33.06 -11.03
CA GLU A 309 -28.22 32.90 -10.40
C GLU A 309 -28.13 31.56 -9.65
N TYR A 310 -29.20 31.21 -8.90
CA TYR A 310 -29.26 29.91 -8.23
C TYR A 310 -29.23 28.73 -9.22
N THR A 311 -29.92 28.85 -10.36
CA THR A 311 -29.87 27.89 -11.43
C THR A 311 -28.44 27.77 -11.98
N THR A 312 -27.73 28.88 -12.11
CA THR A 312 -26.31 28.88 -12.56
C THR A 312 -25.42 28.17 -11.55
N ILE A 313 -25.58 28.41 -10.24
CA ILE A 313 -24.81 27.69 -9.21
C ILE A 313 -25.06 26.19 -9.28
N LYS A 314 -26.30 25.74 -9.42
CA LYS A 314 -26.63 24.31 -9.54
C LYS A 314 -25.86 23.60 -10.68
N THR A 315 -25.40 24.33 -11.71
CA THR A 315 -24.63 23.72 -12.80
C THR A 315 -23.27 23.18 -12.36
N HIS A 316 -22.77 23.55 -11.14
CA HIS A 316 -21.47 23.06 -10.67
C HIS A 316 -21.43 21.54 -10.58
N VAL A 317 -22.54 20.87 -10.22
CA VAL A 317 -22.56 19.40 -10.11
C VAL A 317 -22.31 18.74 -11.45
N TRP A 318 -22.91 19.23 -12.53
CA TRP A 318 -22.66 18.73 -13.89
C TRP A 318 -21.25 19.07 -14.39
N ARG A 319 -20.81 20.33 -14.18
CA ARG A 319 -19.48 20.77 -14.60
C ARG A 319 -18.37 19.98 -13.90
N GLY A 320 -18.51 19.75 -12.61
CA GLY A 320 -17.54 18.96 -11.83
C GLY A 320 -17.55 17.48 -12.25
N HIS A 321 -18.73 16.91 -12.45
CA HIS A 321 -18.87 15.54 -12.96
C HIS A 321 -18.16 15.39 -14.32
N ASP A 322 -18.41 16.28 -15.28
CA ASP A 322 -17.82 16.20 -16.63
C ASP A 322 -16.28 16.27 -16.60
N LEU A 323 -15.71 17.02 -15.66
CA LEU A 323 -14.26 17.10 -15.47
C LEU A 323 -13.65 15.78 -14.97
N LEU A 324 -14.41 14.98 -14.22
CA LEU A 324 -13.92 13.79 -13.55
C LEU A 324 -14.33 12.48 -14.25
N ALA A 325 -15.45 12.45 -14.94
CA ALA A 325 -16.10 11.24 -15.45
C ALA A 325 -15.25 10.41 -16.44
N SER A 326 -14.30 11.05 -17.15
CA SER A 326 -13.44 10.37 -18.13
C SER A 326 -12.26 9.61 -17.52
N SER A 327 -11.98 9.77 -16.23
CA SER A 327 -10.85 9.12 -15.58
C SER A 327 -11.10 7.64 -15.34
N PRO A 328 -10.12 6.75 -15.60
CA PRO A 328 -10.23 5.32 -15.26
C PRO A 328 -9.98 5.02 -13.78
N SER A 329 -9.54 6.00 -12.98
CA SER A 329 -9.22 5.82 -11.55
C SER A 329 -10.49 5.57 -10.73
N PRO A 330 -10.56 4.50 -9.90
CA PRO A 330 -11.72 4.23 -9.03
C PRO A 330 -12.05 5.39 -8.09
N ILE A 331 -11.04 6.07 -7.54
CA ILE A 331 -11.20 7.23 -6.65
C ILE A 331 -11.85 8.40 -7.41
N ILE A 332 -11.37 8.70 -8.61
CA ILE A 332 -11.91 9.79 -9.43
C ILE A 332 -13.33 9.46 -9.92
N GLN A 333 -13.62 8.20 -10.22
CA GLN A 333 -14.97 7.74 -10.54
C GLN A 333 -15.93 7.88 -9.35
N ALA A 334 -15.45 7.58 -8.13
CA ALA A 334 -16.23 7.83 -6.91
C ALA A 334 -16.46 9.33 -6.70
N ALA A 335 -15.44 10.16 -6.91
CA ALA A 335 -15.54 11.62 -6.84
C ALA A 335 -16.55 12.17 -7.85
N ALA A 336 -16.54 11.70 -9.11
CA ALA A 336 -17.52 12.10 -10.12
C ALA A 336 -18.96 11.84 -9.67
N ARG A 337 -19.22 10.66 -9.07
CA ARG A 337 -20.55 10.34 -8.51
C ARG A 337 -20.91 11.26 -7.34
N ILE A 338 -19.96 11.53 -6.45
CA ILE A 338 -20.18 12.42 -5.30
C ILE A 338 -20.54 13.81 -5.77
N VAL A 339 -19.76 14.40 -6.66
CA VAL A 339 -20.01 15.74 -7.23
C VAL A 339 -21.43 15.83 -7.79
N LEU A 340 -21.90 14.79 -8.48
CA LEU A 340 -23.23 14.76 -9.08
C LEU A 340 -24.34 14.66 -8.03
N LEU A 341 -24.11 13.91 -6.92
CA LEU A 341 -25.19 13.44 -6.05
C LEU A 341 -25.25 14.12 -4.67
N HIS A 342 -24.24 14.91 -4.27
CA HIS A 342 -24.16 15.43 -2.91
C HIS A 342 -25.26 16.47 -2.57
N HIS A 343 -25.95 16.99 -3.56
CA HIS A 343 -27.12 17.88 -3.40
C HIS A 343 -28.47 17.19 -3.63
N GLU A 344 -28.46 15.88 -3.87
CA GLU A 344 -29.69 15.11 -3.86
C GLU A 344 -30.26 15.02 -2.43
N ARG A 345 -31.57 14.96 -2.32
CA ARG A 345 -32.28 14.88 -1.05
C ARG A 345 -33.04 13.56 -0.94
N TRP A 346 -33.11 13.01 0.24
CA TRP A 346 -33.81 11.76 0.49
C TRP A 346 -35.28 11.79 0.03
N ASP A 347 -35.95 12.94 0.12
CA ASP A 347 -37.34 13.15 -0.30
C ASP A 347 -37.53 13.32 -1.81
N GLY A 348 -36.45 13.38 -2.61
CA GLY A 348 -36.46 13.59 -4.06
C GLY A 348 -36.63 15.06 -4.47
N GLN A 349 -36.50 16.03 -3.52
CA GLN A 349 -36.57 17.47 -3.84
C GLN A 349 -35.18 18.08 -4.08
N GLY A 350 -34.15 17.22 -4.21
CA GLY A 350 -32.79 17.61 -4.50
C GLY A 350 -32.52 17.92 -5.97
N TYR A 351 -31.27 18.04 -6.32
CA TYR A 351 -30.80 18.21 -7.69
C TYR A 351 -29.46 17.50 -7.88
N PRO A 352 -29.07 17.14 -9.11
CA PRO A 352 -29.64 17.55 -10.40
C PRO A 352 -30.76 16.65 -10.94
N GLU A 353 -30.88 15.40 -10.45
CA GLU A 353 -31.76 14.39 -11.04
C GLU A 353 -33.05 14.19 -10.24
N GLY A 354 -33.11 14.67 -8.99
CA GLY A 354 -34.24 14.50 -8.10
C GLY A 354 -34.43 13.07 -7.64
N LEU A 355 -33.32 12.33 -7.45
CA LEU A 355 -33.30 10.94 -6.95
C LEU A 355 -33.88 10.87 -5.54
N LYS A 356 -34.53 9.75 -5.21
CA LYS A 356 -35.21 9.60 -3.94
C LYS A 356 -34.75 8.35 -3.18
N GLY A 357 -34.51 8.53 -1.88
CA GLY A 357 -34.21 7.41 -0.99
C GLY A 357 -32.92 6.70 -1.40
N GLU A 358 -32.99 5.38 -1.56
CA GLU A 358 -31.85 4.53 -1.90
C GLU A 358 -31.44 4.61 -3.38
N GLU A 359 -32.19 5.29 -4.24
CA GLU A 359 -31.76 5.60 -5.61
C GLU A 359 -30.52 6.51 -5.58
N ILE A 360 -30.36 7.31 -4.52
CA ILE A 360 -29.16 8.10 -4.27
C ILE A 360 -28.09 7.14 -3.77
N HIS A 361 -26.97 7.04 -4.50
CA HIS A 361 -25.83 6.22 -4.07
C HIS A 361 -25.37 6.64 -2.65
N ILE A 362 -24.98 5.65 -1.82
CA ILE A 362 -24.60 5.88 -0.42
C ILE A 362 -23.54 6.99 -0.25
N HIS A 363 -22.58 7.08 -1.20
CA HIS A 363 -21.54 8.12 -1.18
C HIS A 363 -22.18 9.54 -1.24
N GLY A 364 -23.14 9.76 -2.12
CA GLY A 364 -23.86 11.06 -2.20
C GLY A 364 -24.61 11.37 -0.92
N ARG A 365 -25.31 10.37 -0.34
CA ARG A 365 -26.04 10.52 0.93
C ARG A 365 -25.11 10.90 2.09
N ILE A 366 -23.94 10.24 2.19
CA ILE A 366 -22.93 10.51 3.23
C ILE A 366 -22.39 11.93 3.08
N ILE A 367 -22.01 12.35 1.87
CA ILE A 367 -21.42 13.67 1.65
C ILE A 367 -22.46 14.78 1.87
N GLY A 368 -23.71 14.57 1.48
CA GLY A 368 -24.78 15.51 1.77
C GLY A 368 -24.97 15.80 3.28
N VAL A 369 -24.83 14.77 4.13
CA VAL A 369 -24.82 14.94 5.59
C VAL A 369 -23.56 15.66 6.07
N ALA A 370 -22.39 15.24 5.61
CA ALA A 370 -21.10 15.78 6.04
C ALA A 370 -20.92 17.26 5.67
N ASP A 371 -21.29 17.64 4.45
CA ASP A 371 -21.20 19.02 3.96
C ASP A 371 -22.15 19.96 4.71
N VAL A 372 -23.42 19.57 4.87
CA VAL A 372 -24.39 20.40 5.62
C VAL A 372 -23.99 20.50 7.09
N PHE A 373 -23.47 19.42 7.70
CA PHE A 373 -22.97 19.49 9.07
C PHE A 373 -21.85 20.52 9.20
N ASP A 374 -20.88 20.48 8.29
CA ASP A 374 -19.79 21.46 8.28
C ASP A 374 -20.29 22.88 8.04
N ALA A 375 -21.23 23.04 7.11
CA ALA A 375 -21.82 24.33 6.79
C ALA A 375 -22.50 25.00 8.01
N LEU A 376 -23.26 24.24 8.79
CA LEU A 376 -23.97 24.73 9.98
C LEU A 376 -23.03 24.95 11.18
N SER A 377 -21.98 24.14 11.27
CA SER A 377 -21.01 24.16 12.38
C SER A 377 -19.97 25.27 12.28
N ASN A 378 -19.86 25.95 11.14
CA ASN A 378 -18.87 26.99 10.91
C ASN A 378 -19.50 28.32 10.55
N LYS A 379 -18.76 29.40 10.83
CA LYS A 379 -19.15 30.74 10.40
C LYS A 379 -18.94 30.85 8.88
N ARG A 380 -19.97 31.27 8.16
CA ARG A 380 -19.91 31.60 6.71
C ARG A 380 -20.21 33.08 6.50
N VAL A 381 -19.99 33.60 5.31
CA VAL A 381 -20.20 35.00 4.94
C VAL A 381 -21.65 35.46 5.26
N TYR A 382 -22.60 34.53 5.21
CA TYR A 382 -24.04 34.83 5.31
C TYR A 382 -24.69 34.43 6.64
N HIS A 383 -24.00 33.72 7.54
CA HIS A 383 -24.53 33.36 8.85
C HIS A 383 -23.40 33.06 9.85
N ASP A 384 -23.68 33.34 11.13
CA ASP A 384 -22.83 32.92 12.24
C ASP A 384 -22.98 31.40 12.48
N ARG A 385 -21.96 30.79 13.11
CA ARG A 385 -22.00 29.41 13.55
C ARG A 385 -23.23 29.14 14.41
N TRP A 386 -23.93 28.07 14.16
CA TRP A 386 -25.00 27.58 15.02
C TRP A 386 -24.41 26.92 16.28
N ASP A 387 -25.16 26.99 17.39
CA ASP A 387 -24.83 26.18 18.55
C ASP A 387 -25.06 24.70 18.27
N TRP A 388 -24.36 23.84 19.00
CA TRP A 388 -24.37 22.41 18.73
C TRP A 388 -25.77 21.78 18.81
N GLU A 389 -26.60 22.24 19.77
CA GLU A 389 -27.97 21.70 19.92
C GLU A 389 -28.84 22.07 18.72
N ALA A 390 -28.72 23.30 18.22
CA ALA A 390 -29.41 23.73 17.02
C ALA A 390 -28.99 22.91 15.79
N VAL A 391 -27.68 22.63 15.62
CA VAL A 391 -27.16 21.78 14.53
C VAL A 391 -27.81 20.41 14.62
N PHE A 392 -27.71 19.71 15.75
CA PHE A 392 -28.28 18.37 15.89
C PHE A 392 -29.80 18.32 15.79
N ASN A 393 -30.52 19.37 16.24
CA ASN A 393 -31.94 19.46 16.07
C ASN A 393 -32.35 19.61 14.60
N HIS A 394 -31.61 20.38 13.81
CA HIS A 394 -31.83 20.49 12.37
C HIS A 394 -31.79 19.11 11.69
N PHE A 395 -30.79 18.29 12.01
CA PHE A 395 -30.69 16.94 11.45
C PHE A 395 -31.87 16.05 11.90
N ARG A 396 -32.36 16.18 13.15
CA ARG A 396 -33.58 15.46 13.59
C ARG A 396 -34.82 15.87 12.80
N GLU A 397 -34.98 17.15 12.54
CA GLU A 397 -36.15 17.68 11.81
C GLU A 397 -36.12 17.30 10.32
N GLU A 398 -34.95 17.25 9.73
CA GLU A 398 -34.75 16.91 8.33
C GLU A 398 -34.53 15.39 8.08
N ARG A 399 -34.64 14.57 9.13
CA ARG A 399 -34.57 13.10 9.04
C ARG A 399 -35.66 12.55 8.16
N GLY A 400 -35.29 11.81 7.10
CA GLY A 400 -36.22 11.23 6.11
C GLY A 400 -36.80 12.26 5.13
N ARG A 401 -36.34 13.52 5.19
CA ARG A 401 -36.67 14.62 4.26
C ARG A 401 -35.42 15.00 3.46
N HIS A 402 -34.54 15.78 4.03
CA HIS A 402 -33.26 16.11 3.40
C HIS A 402 -32.31 14.90 3.46
N PHE A 403 -32.20 14.29 4.63
CA PHE A 403 -31.18 13.30 4.90
C PHE A 403 -31.72 11.86 5.05
N ASP A 404 -30.88 10.90 4.71
CA ASP A 404 -31.12 9.49 4.99
C ASP A 404 -31.34 9.26 6.50
N PRO A 405 -32.45 8.62 6.89
CA PRO A 405 -32.75 8.35 8.30
C PRO A 405 -31.64 7.62 9.04
N GLN A 406 -31.00 6.63 8.40
CA GLN A 406 -29.93 5.83 8.99
C GLN A 406 -28.69 6.69 9.28
N LEU A 407 -28.30 7.54 8.33
CA LEU A 407 -27.14 8.42 8.50
C LEU A 407 -27.37 9.48 9.57
N VAL A 408 -28.60 9.98 9.69
CA VAL A 408 -28.95 10.91 10.78
C VAL A 408 -28.88 10.22 12.14
N ASP A 409 -29.39 9.00 12.27
CA ASP A 409 -29.32 8.23 13.51
C ASP A 409 -27.86 8.03 13.93
N ILE A 410 -26.98 7.60 12.98
CA ILE A 410 -25.54 7.46 13.20
C ILE A 410 -24.89 8.79 13.62
N LEU A 411 -25.18 9.89 12.95
CA LEU A 411 -24.65 11.22 13.30
C LEU A 411 -25.05 11.61 14.74
N LEU A 412 -26.27 11.33 15.12
CA LEU A 412 -26.77 11.62 16.47
C LEU A 412 -26.16 10.74 17.56
N GLU A 413 -25.80 9.51 17.24
CA GLU A 413 -25.05 8.58 18.12
C GLU A 413 -23.58 8.98 18.26
N CYS A 414 -22.98 9.52 17.20
CA CYS A 414 -21.54 9.85 17.13
C CYS A 414 -21.27 11.36 17.31
N ARG A 415 -22.09 12.07 18.07
CA ARG A 415 -21.97 13.54 18.25
C ARG A 415 -20.59 13.97 18.73
N GLU A 416 -20.05 13.25 19.71
CA GLU A 416 -18.76 13.58 20.32
C GLU A 416 -17.63 13.46 19.31
N GLU A 417 -17.66 12.42 18.45
CA GLU A 417 -16.67 12.22 17.40
C GLU A 417 -16.73 13.33 16.33
N PHE A 418 -17.95 13.77 15.95
CA PHE A 418 -18.13 14.89 15.02
C PHE A 418 -17.58 16.20 15.61
N VAL A 419 -17.89 16.48 16.86
CA VAL A 419 -17.36 17.66 17.56
C VAL A 419 -15.83 17.61 17.67
N ALA A 420 -15.27 16.44 18.01
CA ALA A 420 -13.81 16.26 18.10
C ALA A 420 -13.10 16.49 16.75
N ILE A 421 -13.69 16.05 15.63
CA ILE A 421 -13.17 16.36 14.30
C ILE A 421 -13.20 17.88 14.08
N TRP A 422 -14.31 18.53 14.38
CA TRP A 422 -14.42 19.99 14.24
C TRP A 422 -13.35 20.72 15.07
N GLU A 423 -13.16 20.36 16.33
CA GLU A 423 -12.17 20.97 17.23
C GLU A 423 -10.75 20.81 16.70
N ARG A 424 -10.38 19.61 16.21
CA ARG A 424 -9.07 19.33 15.65
C ARG A 424 -8.67 20.30 14.54
N TYR A 425 -9.59 20.61 13.64
CA TYR A 425 -9.30 21.45 12.46
C TYR A 425 -9.55 22.94 12.66
N ASN A 426 -10.20 23.34 13.75
CA ASN A 426 -10.40 24.76 14.08
C ASN A 426 -9.38 25.29 15.09
N THR A 427 -8.72 24.44 15.90
CA THR A 427 -7.64 24.84 16.82
C THR A 427 -6.32 25.08 16.12
N VAL A 428 -6.06 24.50 14.95
CA VAL A 428 -4.81 24.65 14.17
C VAL A 428 -4.76 25.97 13.38
N GLY A 429 -5.88 26.69 13.23
CA GLY A 429 -6.00 27.91 12.43
C GLY A 429 -5.56 29.22 13.11
N ILE A 430 -4.89 29.19 14.29
CA ILE A 430 -4.54 30.41 15.04
C ILE A 430 -3.09 30.89 14.81
N GLU A 431 -2.27 30.21 14.01
CA GLU A 431 -0.85 30.57 13.87
C GLU A 431 -0.43 31.17 12.52
N PHE A 432 -1.32 31.68 11.70
CA PHE A 432 -0.93 32.53 10.55
C PHE A 432 -1.67 33.89 10.62
N GLY A 433 -1.22 34.73 11.54
CA GLY A 433 -1.50 36.15 11.62
C GLY A 433 -0.25 36.94 11.25
#